data_b2fd48422ad2eb4bb172b17449c826e1
#
_entry.id   b2fd48422ad2eb4bb172b17449c826e1
#
_cell.length_a   1.000
_cell.length_b   1.000
_cell.length_c   1.000
_cell.angle_alpha   90.00
_cell.angle_beta   90.00
_cell.angle_gamma   90.00
#
_symmetry.space_group_name_H-M   'P 1'
#
loop_
_entity.id
_entity.type
_entity.pdbx_description
1 polymer ?
#
loop_
_entity_poly.entity_id
_entity_poly.type
_entity_poly.pdbx_seq_one_letter_code
_entity_poly.pdbx_strand_id
1 'polypeptide(L)'
;MKTPKPAITPPRAANQAAAKGTLHPRNRHTGRYDFPALIAGNPELAQFVVINPYGKQSIDFADPAAVRVFNRALLKQFYGIVHWDIPPGYLCPPIPGRADYLHGLADLLADDNEGEIPRGSRIHALDIGTGANCIYPLIGLREYGWQFTGSDVDATALASAGTIVSANKLNKGITLRQQSDSRHVFKHLVQPDDRFDLTLCNPPFHASQAEASSGSQRKWRNLGKLDPKRKLPALNFGGQAAELWCEGGEAAFIARLADESKVVGKQICWFSTLVSKAGNVQPLEARLKKLGAVQIRTCDMSQGQKRSRFVAWSFLDDAARAQWRADYWTDRTPG
;
A
#
# COMPACT_ATOMS: atom_id res chain seq x y z
N MET A 1 34.73 -2.06 -48.27
CA MET A 1 34.69 -1.76 -46.85
C MET A 1 33.25 -2.00 -46.36
N LYS A 2 33.00 -3.05 -45.54
CA LYS A 2 31.69 -3.36 -45.00
C LYS A 2 31.58 -2.71 -43.60
N THR A 3 30.63 -1.82 -43.44
CA THR A 3 30.28 -1.21 -42.14
C THR A 3 29.76 -2.28 -41.16
N PRO A 4 30.21 -2.32 -39.90
CA PRO A 4 29.70 -3.28 -38.91
C PRO A 4 28.28 -2.89 -38.48
N LYS A 5 27.37 -3.90 -38.40
CA LYS A 5 26.06 -3.80 -37.82
C LYS A 5 26.16 -3.49 -36.33
N PRO A 6 25.30 -2.62 -35.79
CA PRO A 6 25.25 -2.42 -34.32
C PRO A 6 24.80 -3.70 -33.61
N ALA A 7 25.52 -4.06 -32.55
CA ALA A 7 25.20 -5.18 -31.68
C ALA A 7 23.91 -4.89 -30.92
N ILE A 8 22.91 -5.78 -31.09
CA ILE A 8 21.68 -5.79 -30.30
C ILE A 8 22.03 -6.31 -28.90
N THR A 9 22.06 -5.42 -27.92
CA THR A 9 22.19 -5.79 -26.51
C THR A 9 20.90 -6.54 -26.12
N PRO A 10 21.00 -7.78 -25.54
CA PRO A 10 19.81 -8.48 -25.10
C PRO A 10 19.15 -7.73 -23.94
N PRO A 11 17.81 -7.77 -23.80
CA PRO A 11 17.11 -7.14 -22.69
C PRO A 11 17.60 -7.76 -21.36
N ARG A 12 18.05 -6.91 -20.46
CA ARG A 12 18.53 -7.27 -19.12
C ARG A 12 17.40 -7.93 -18.37
N ALA A 13 17.70 -9.06 -17.75
CA ALA A 13 16.78 -9.98 -17.11
C ALA A 13 15.76 -9.25 -16.22
N ALA A 14 14.50 -9.57 -16.48
CA ALA A 14 13.36 -9.22 -15.65
C ALA A 14 13.61 -9.66 -14.19
N ASN A 15 13.18 -8.79 -13.26
CA ASN A 15 13.00 -9.02 -11.83
C ASN A 15 13.13 -10.48 -11.41
N GLN A 16 14.09 -10.78 -10.55
CA GLN A 16 14.11 -12.05 -9.83
C GLN A 16 12.82 -12.14 -9.04
N ALA A 17 11.90 -12.99 -9.50
CA ALA A 17 10.68 -13.30 -8.80
C ALA A 17 11.05 -13.70 -7.37
N ALA A 18 10.50 -12.97 -6.37
CA ALA A 18 10.70 -13.29 -4.97
C ALA A 18 10.41 -14.78 -4.74
N ALA A 19 11.30 -15.48 -4.05
CA ALA A 19 11.15 -16.89 -3.77
C ALA A 19 9.77 -17.13 -3.14
N LYS A 20 9.03 -18.13 -3.61
CA LYS A 20 7.64 -18.40 -3.20
C LYS A 20 7.52 -18.38 -1.68
N GLY A 21 6.76 -17.42 -1.14
CA GLY A 21 6.41 -17.35 0.29
C GLY A 21 7.25 -16.40 1.14
N THR A 22 8.19 -15.63 0.57
CA THR A 22 9.02 -14.67 1.33
C THR A 22 8.58 -13.25 1.09
N LEU A 23 8.72 -12.42 2.13
CA LEU A 23 8.58 -10.96 2.03
C LEU A 23 9.69 -10.39 1.15
N HIS A 24 9.48 -9.17 0.66
CA HIS A 24 10.49 -8.45 -0.12
C HIS A 24 11.85 -8.40 0.62
N PRO A 25 13.01 -8.54 -0.07
CA PRO A 25 14.32 -8.57 0.58
C PRO A 25 14.63 -7.36 1.47
N ARG A 26 14.11 -6.18 1.14
CA ARG A 26 14.25 -4.96 1.94
C ARG A 26 13.24 -4.84 3.08
N ASN A 27 12.28 -5.76 3.19
CA ASN A 27 11.26 -5.69 4.21
C ASN A 27 11.86 -5.96 5.59
N ARG A 28 11.75 -4.99 6.50
CA ARG A 28 12.26 -5.08 7.87
C ARG A 28 11.54 -6.11 8.73
N HIS A 29 10.42 -6.64 8.26
CA HIS A 29 9.58 -7.61 8.96
C HIS A 29 9.89 -9.06 8.56
N THR A 30 11.05 -9.30 7.94
CA THR A 30 11.56 -10.64 7.67
C THR A 30 12.06 -11.29 8.96
N GLY A 31 11.76 -12.58 9.15
CA GLY A 31 12.23 -13.32 10.32
C GLY A 31 11.32 -13.19 11.53
N ARG A 32 11.91 -13.29 12.72
CA ARG A 32 11.21 -13.27 14.00
C ARG A 32 11.35 -11.92 14.67
N TYR A 33 10.29 -11.50 15.35
CA TYR A 33 10.30 -10.29 16.15
C TYR A 33 10.98 -10.55 17.51
N ASP A 34 11.78 -9.59 17.93
CA ASP A 34 12.33 -9.51 19.28
C ASP A 34 11.28 -8.90 20.21
N PHE A 35 10.49 -9.76 20.85
CA PHE A 35 9.43 -9.32 21.76
C PHE A 35 9.96 -8.56 22.98
N PRO A 36 11.06 -8.94 23.63
CA PRO A 36 11.69 -8.13 24.66
C PRO A 36 11.96 -6.68 24.20
N ALA A 37 12.55 -6.47 23.05
CA ALA A 37 12.80 -5.13 22.50
C ALA A 37 11.51 -4.38 22.16
N LEU A 38 10.50 -5.05 21.60
CA LEU A 38 9.19 -4.47 21.33
C LEU A 38 8.47 -4.04 22.62
N ILE A 39 8.53 -4.85 23.67
CA ILE A 39 7.95 -4.55 25.00
C ILE A 39 8.69 -3.37 25.64
N ALA A 40 10.02 -3.33 25.57
CA ALA A 40 10.78 -2.19 26.07
C ALA A 40 10.39 -0.88 25.37
N GLY A 41 10.11 -0.94 24.07
CA GLY A 41 9.62 0.19 23.29
C GLY A 41 8.16 0.54 23.54
N ASN A 42 7.31 -0.44 23.84
CA ASN A 42 5.88 -0.29 24.12
C ASN A 42 5.44 -1.26 25.23
N PRO A 43 5.53 -0.86 26.52
CA PRO A 43 5.25 -1.73 27.67
C PRO A 43 3.83 -2.33 27.67
N GLU A 44 2.86 -1.64 27.08
CA GLU A 44 1.48 -2.14 26.95
C GLU A 44 1.42 -3.48 26.19
N LEU A 45 2.40 -3.77 25.33
CA LEU A 45 2.43 -5.02 24.59
C LEU A 45 2.57 -6.25 25.48
N ALA A 46 3.20 -6.13 26.65
CA ALA A 46 3.49 -7.26 27.54
C ALA A 46 2.24 -8.06 27.91
N GLN A 47 1.09 -7.40 28.15
CA GLN A 47 -0.17 -8.06 28.53
C GLN A 47 -0.79 -8.90 27.39
N PHE A 48 -0.38 -8.69 26.14
CA PHE A 48 -0.90 -9.38 24.96
C PHE A 48 0.02 -10.48 24.44
N VAL A 49 1.23 -10.61 25.02
CA VAL A 49 2.19 -11.63 24.58
C VAL A 49 1.76 -13.00 25.09
N VAL A 50 1.70 -13.96 24.18
CA VAL A 50 1.38 -15.37 24.47
C VAL A 50 2.48 -16.27 23.92
N ILE A 51 2.60 -17.48 24.46
CA ILE A 51 3.45 -18.51 23.88
C ILE A 51 2.61 -19.32 22.90
N ASN A 52 3.04 -19.34 21.65
CA ASN A 52 2.35 -20.10 20.60
C ASN A 52 2.61 -21.61 20.74
N PRO A 53 1.90 -22.49 20.00
CA PRO A 53 2.08 -23.94 20.06
C PRO A 53 3.50 -24.44 19.75
N TYR A 54 4.36 -23.57 19.16
CA TYR A 54 5.75 -23.88 18.86
C TYR A 54 6.72 -23.39 19.96
N GLY A 55 6.22 -23.02 21.14
CA GLY A 55 7.03 -22.53 22.27
C GLY A 55 7.63 -21.14 22.08
N LYS A 56 7.06 -20.29 21.20
CA LYS A 56 7.60 -18.96 20.86
C LYS A 56 6.66 -17.86 21.26
N GLN A 57 7.25 -16.71 21.65
CA GLN A 57 6.48 -15.49 21.89
C GLN A 57 5.74 -15.06 20.61
N SER A 58 4.49 -14.66 20.81
CA SER A 58 3.57 -14.21 19.77
C SER A 58 2.47 -13.38 20.43
N ILE A 59 1.50 -12.93 19.62
CA ILE A 59 0.23 -12.38 20.11
C ILE A 59 -0.92 -13.23 19.60
N ASP A 60 -2.09 -13.09 20.22
CA ASP A 60 -3.31 -13.60 19.60
C ASP A 60 -3.77 -12.68 18.47
N PHE A 61 -3.48 -13.07 17.22
CA PHE A 61 -3.92 -12.33 16.04
C PHE A 61 -5.44 -12.32 15.85
N ALA A 62 -6.21 -13.02 16.67
CA ALA A 62 -7.66 -12.93 16.69
C ALA A 62 -8.16 -11.84 17.63
N ASP A 63 -7.32 -11.29 18.50
CA ASP A 63 -7.64 -10.17 19.37
C ASP A 63 -7.30 -8.83 18.69
N PRO A 64 -8.30 -7.99 18.31
CA PRO A 64 -8.05 -6.70 17.69
C PRO A 64 -7.22 -5.74 18.57
N ALA A 65 -7.35 -5.82 19.89
CA ALA A 65 -6.57 -4.99 20.81
C ALA A 65 -5.09 -5.40 20.78
N ALA A 66 -4.81 -6.71 20.83
CA ALA A 66 -3.46 -7.23 20.71
C ALA A 66 -2.80 -6.82 19.39
N VAL A 67 -3.52 -6.94 18.26
CA VAL A 67 -3.02 -6.56 16.94
C VAL A 67 -2.72 -5.05 16.86
N ARG A 68 -3.59 -4.21 17.44
CA ARG A 68 -3.40 -2.75 17.44
C ARG A 68 -2.16 -2.36 18.26
N VAL A 69 -2.02 -2.91 19.46
CA VAL A 69 -0.86 -2.62 20.33
C VAL A 69 0.43 -3.17 19.73
N PHE A 70 0.38 -4.32 19.09
CA PHE A 70 1.51 -4.89 18.36
C PHE A 70 1.94 -4.04 17.17
N ASN A 71 0.99 -3.57 16.36
CA ASN A 71 1.29 -2.65 15.26
C ASN A 71 1.92 -1.34 15.76
N ARG A 72 1.43 -0.79 16.87
CA ARG A 72 2.04 0.39 17.52
C ARG A 72 3.50 0.14 17.89
N ALA A 73 3.80 -1.03 18.47
CA ALA A 73 5.16 -1.42 18.81
C ALA A 73 6.04 -1.57 17.56
N LEU A 74 5.54 -2.20 16.50
CA LEU A 74 6.26 -2.34 15.23
C LEU A 74 6.54 -0.98 14.58
N LEU A 75 5.56 -0.09 14.49
CA LEU A 75 5.73 1.22 13.90
C LEU A 75 6.74 2.07 14.67
N LYS A 76 6.72 2.00 15.99
CA LYS A 76 7.72 2.66 16.83
C LYS A 76 9.11 2.10 16.62
N GLN A 77 9.28 0.79 16.69
CA GLN A 77 10.58 0.11 16.61
C GLN A 77 11.24 0.25 15.23
N PHE A 78 10.49 0.03 14.15
CA PHE A 78 11.05 -0.07 12.82
C PHE A 78 11.01 1.24 12.03
N TYR A 79 10.07 2.15 12.33
CA TYR A 79 9.85 3.37 11.56
C TYR A 79 9.92 4.64 12.41
N GLY A 80 10.14 4.55 13.72
CA GLY A 80 10.20 5.70 14.62
C GLY A 80 8.89 6.49 14.70
N ILE A 81 7.75 5.81 14.46
CA ILE A 81 6.42 6.39 14.63
C ILE A 81 6.00 6.18 16.08
N VAL A 82 6.15 7.21 16.89
CA VAL A 82 5.95 7.13 18.34
C VAL A 82 4.48 7.14 18.73
N HIS A 83 3.70 7.94 18.02
CA HIS A 83 2.28 8.14 18.28
C HIS A 83 1.46 7.56 17.12
N TRP A 84 0.87 6.40 17.34
CA TRP A 84 -0.01 5.77 16.37
C TRP A 84 -1.15 5.04 17.08
N ASP A 85 -2.34 5.41 16.71
CA ASP A 85 -3.57 4.71 17.12
C ASP A 85 -4.66 4.94 16.08
N ILE A 86 -5.69 4.11 16.12
CA ILE A 86 -6.84 4.19 15.22
C ILE A 86 -8.13 4.14 16.04
N PRO A 87 -9.20 4.82 15.60
CA PRO A 87 -10.48 4.73 16.26
C PRO A 87 -11.03 3.30 16.24
N PRO A 88 -11.85 2.92 17.21
CA PRO A 88 -12.52 1.62 17.21
C PRO A 88 -13.30 1.38 15.93
N GLY A 89 -13.18 0.16 15.39
CA GLY A 89 -13.88 -0.25 14.18
C GLY A 89 -13.17 0.10 12.87
N TYR A 90 -12.11 0.89 12.88
CA TYR A 90 -11.30 1.14 11.68
C TYR A 90 -10.31 0.00 11.42
N LEU A 91 -9.86 -0.11 10.14
CA LEU A 91 -8.96 -1.16 9.70
C LEU A 91 -7.59 -1.06 10.37
N CYS A 92 -7.20 -2.11 11.09
CA CYS A 92 -5.85 -2.27 11.58
C CYS A 92 -5.00 -2.99 10.52
N PRO A 93 -4.02 -2.32 9.87
CA PRO A 93 -3.34 -2.85 8.70
C PRO A 93 -2.30 -3.93 9.08
N PRO A 94 -2.14 -5.02 8.29
CA PRO A 94 -1.00 -5.93 8.44
C PRO A 94 0.27 -5.27 7.89
N ILE A 95 1.10 -4.71 8.77
CA ILE A 95 2.28 -3.89 8.43
C ILE A 95 3.22 -4.58 7.44
N PRO A 96 3.60 -5.88 7.59
CA PRO A 96 4.55 -6.51 6.68
C PRO A 96 4.12 -6.47 5.22
N GLY A 97 2.87 -6.80 4.92
CA GLY A 97 2.35 -6.77 3.55
C GLY A 97 2.19 -5.34 3.00
N ARG A 98 2.05 -4.34 3.88
CA ARG A 98 2.02 -2.93 3.46
C ARG A 98 3.41 -2.42 3.08
N ALA A 99 4.42 -2.81 3.85
CA ALA A 99 5.81 -2.52 3.52
C ALA A 99 6.23 -3.20 2.20
N ASP A 100 5.81 -4.44 1.94
CA ASP A 100 6.09 -5.14 0.68
C ASP A 100 5.58 -4.38 -0.54
N TYR A 101 4.37 -3.83 -0.48
CA TYR A 101 3.83 -3.05 -1.58
C TYR A 101 4.69 -1.80 -1.86
N LEU A 102 5.09 -1.08 -0.82
CA LEU A 102 5.98 0.09 -0.97
C LEU A 102 7.35 -0.30 -1.54
N HIS A 103 7.93 -1.42 -1.11
CA HIS A 103 9.19 -1.90 -1.65
C HIS A 103 9.07 -2.29 -3.13
N GLY A 104 7.99 -2.94 -3.53
CA GLY A 104 7.73 -3.25 -4.93
C GLY A 104 7.56 -2.01 -5.80
N LEU A 105 6.93 -0.95 -5.27
CA LEU A 105 6.82 0.33 -5.95
C LEU A 105 8.15 1.07 -6.02
N ALA A 106 9.00 0.93 -5.01
CA ALA A 106 10.36 1.49 -5.06
C ALA A 106 11.21 0.82 -6.14
N ASP A 107 11.05 -0.50 -6.37
CA ASP A 107 11.69 -1.19 -7.48
C ASP A 107 11.16 -0.71 -8.84
N LEU A 108 9.84 -0.46 -8.92
CA LEU A 108 9.24 0.09 -10.13
C LEU A 108 9.84 1.46 -10.51
N LEU A 109 10.06 2.34 -9.52
CA LEU A 109 10.71 3.63 -9.76
C LEU A 109 12.22 3.47 -10.07
N ALA A 110 12.89 2.50 -9.45
CA ALA A 110 14.28 2.21 -9.71
C ALA A 110 14.51 1.74 -11.16
N ASP A 111 13.57 0.98 -11.73
CA ASP A 111 13.64 0.55 -13.15
C ASP A 111 13.68 1.75 -14.11
N ASP A 112 13.00 2.85 -13.79
CA ASP A 112 13.07 4.10 -14.56
C ASP A 112 14.28 4.98 -14.17
N ASN A 113 15.05 4.63 -13.14
CA ASN A 113 16.16 5.40 -12.57
C ASN A 113 17.47 4.60 -12.55
N GLU A 114 17.79 3.92 -13.63
CA GLU A 114 19.06 3.20 -13.82
C GLU A 114 19.33 2.11 -12.78
N GLY A 115 18.28 1.62 -12.12
CA GLY A 115 18.34 0.62 -11.06
C GLY A 115 18.51 1.21 -9.65
N GLU A 116 18.60 2.53 -9.52
CA GLU A 116 18.74 3.22 -8.24
C GLU A 116 17.37 3.70 -7.73
N ILE A 117 17.04 3.36 -6.50
CA ILE A 117 15.77 3.81 -5.89
C ILE A 117 15.84 5.33 -5.65
N PRO A 118 14.96 6.13 -6.26
CA PRO A 118 14.92 7.55 -5.99
C PRO A 118 14.44 7.79 -4.56
N ARG A 119 15.16 8.64 -3.81
CA ARG A 119 14.91 8.93 -2.39
C ARG A 119 14.72 10.41 -2.14
N GLY A 120 14.13 10.72 -0.99
CA GLY A 120 13.98 12.09 -0.52
C GLY A 120 12.68 12.75 -0.95
N SER A 121 12.55 14.02 -0.59
CA SER A 121 11.31 14.79 -0.68
C SER A 121 10.88 15.20 -2.09
N ARG A 122 11.66 14.82 -3.11
CA ARG A 122 11.30 15.08 -4.51
C ARG A 122 10.32 14.07 -5.06
N ILE A 123 10.27 12.88 -4.47
CA ILE A 123 9.31 11.85 -4.87
C ILE A 123 8.00 12.09 -4.15
N HIS A 124 6.95 12.31 -4.91
CA HIS A 124 5.61 12.59 -4.44
C HIS A 124 4.68 11.42 -4.76
N ALA A 125 4.10 10.82 -3.74
CA ALA A 125 3.15 9.72 -3.87
C ALA A 125 1.73 10.16 -3.47
N LEU A 126 0.73 9.66 -4.18
CA LEU A 126 -0.69 9.82 -3.84
C LEU A 126 -1.24 8.49 -3.31
N ASP A 127 -1.60 8.45 -2.03
CA ASP A 127 -2.24 7.29 -1.40
C ASP A 127 -3.76 7.43 -1.43
N ILE A 128 -4.42 6.56 -2.19
CA ILE A 128 -5.87 6.58 -2.40
C ILE A 128 -6.53 5.63 -1.40
N GLY A 129 -7.37 6.17 -0.53
CA GLY A 129 -7.93 5.43 0.60
C GLY A 129 -6.89 5.22 1.71
N THR A 130 -6.27 6.31 2.17
CA THR A 130 -5.22 6.26 3.20
C THR A 130 -5.71 5.72 4.54
N GLY A 131 -7.03 5.76 4.76
CA GLY A 131 -7.68 5.28 5.97
C GLY A 131 -7.30 6.05 7.24
N ALA A 132 -7.88 5.64 8.34
CA ALA A 132 -7.57 6.22 9.66
C ALA A 132 -6.15 5.90 10.13
N ASN A 133 -5.51 4.88 9.55
CA ASN A 133 -4.22 4.35 9.94
C ASN A 133 -3.02 5.03 9.26
N CYS A 134 -3.20 5.66 8.10
CA CYS A 134 -2.18 6.39 7.33
C CYS A 134 -0.91 5.57 7.03
N ILE A 135 -1.03 4.25 6.88
CA ILE A 135 0.11 3.32 6.96
C ILE A 135 1.12 3.50 5.83
N TYR A 136 0.67 3.69 4.57
CA TYR A 136 1.57 3.84 3.44
C TYR A 136 2.37 5.16 3.50
N PRO A 137 1.75 6.32 3.77
CA PRO A 137 2.48 7.57 3.96
C PRO A 137 3.51 7.48 5.09
N LEU A 138 3.16 6.87 6.23
CA LEU A 138 4.07 6.74 7.37
C LEU A 138 5.30 5.88 7.03
N ILE A 139 5.09 4.70 6.45
CA ILE A 139 6.19 3.80 6.09
C ILE A 139 7.02 4.39 4.95
N GLY A 140 6.38 4.90 3.90
CA GLY A 140 7.07 5.41 2.71
C GLY A 140 7.94 6.63 3.02
N LEU A 141 7.44 7.56 3.84
CA LEU A 141 8.22 8.70 4.30
C LEU A 141 9.43 8.26 5.13
N ARG A 142 9.25 7.31 6.06
CA ARG A 142 10.34 6.84 6.93
C ARG A 142 11.34 5.93 6.23
N GLU A 143 10.91 5.17 5.24
CA GLU A 143 11.76 4.22 4.52
C GLU A 143 12.54 4.88 3.37
N TYR A 144 11.88 5.77 2.63
CA TYR A 144 12.43 6.35 1.41
C TYR A 144 12.58 7.86 1.43
N GLY A 145 12.02 8.56 2.41
CA GLY A 145 11.98 10.01 2.46
C GLY A 145 10.97 10.64 1.51
N TRP A 146 10.10 9.85 0.88
CA TRP A 146 9.11 10.33 -0.08
C TRP A 146 8.07 11.22 0.60
N GLN A 147 7.54 12.18 -0.13
CA GLN A 147 6.38 12.97 0.28
C GLN A 147 5.10 12.25 -0.13
N PHE A 148 4.06 12.44 0.68
CA PHE A 148 2.76 11.82 0.43
C PHE A 148 1.62 12.82 0.49
N THR A 149 0.68 12.67 -0.43
CA THR A 149 -0.70 13.13 -0.26
C THR A 149 -1.56 11.90 0.03
N GLY A 150 -2.08 11.80 1.26
CA GLY A 150 -3.05 10.77 1.62
C GLY A 150 -4.46 11.27 1.37
N SER A 151 -5.29 10.47 0.70
CA SER A 151 -6.68 10.84 0.43
C SER A 151 -7.65 9.81 0.97
N ASP A 152 -8.82 10.27 1.41
CA ASP A 152 -9.93 9.41 1.80
C ASP A 152 -11.26 10.13 1.58
N VAL A 153 -12.33 9.36 1.46
CA VAL A 153 -13.71 9.88 1.43
C VAL A 153 -14.25 10.15 2.83
N ASP A 154 -13.74 9.43 3.84
CA ASP A 154 -14.16 9.50 5.23
C ASP A 154 -13.39 10.60 5.99
N ALA A 155 -14.10 11.68 6.35
CA ALA A 155 -13.53 12.78 7.11
C ALA A 155 -13.01 12.35 8.51
N THR A 156 -13.64 11.34 9.13
CA THR A 156 -13.20 10.82 10.44
C THR A 156 -11.88 10.05 10.29
N ALA A 157 -11.73 9.27 9.21
CA ALA A 157 -10.46 8.62 8.89
C ALA A 157 -9.35 9.65 8.69
N LEU A 158 -9.61 10.72 7.92
CA LEU A 158 -8.63 11.79 7.69
C LEU A 158 -8.29 12.56 8.97
N ALA A 159 -9.26 12.81 9.85
CA ALA A 159 -8.99 13.44 11.15
C ALA A 159 -8.07 12.57 12.03
N SER A 160 -8.29 11.24 12.05
CA SER A 160 -7.40 10.30 12.73
C SER A 160 -6.00 10.30 12.13
N ALA A 161 -5.89 10.17 10.80
CA ALA A 161 -4.62 10.24 10.08
C ALA A 161 -3.89 11.57 10.38
N GLY A 162 -4.60 12.70 10.39
CA GLY A 162 -4.07 14.02 10.71
C GLY A 162 -3.51 14.09 12.14
N THR A 163 -4.20 13.46 13.10
CA THR A 163 -3.71 13.35 14.48
C THR A 163 -2.38 12.58 14.53
N ILE A 164 -2.28 11.45 13.83
CA ILE A 164 -1.04 10.65 13.76
C ILE A 164 0.09 11.47 13.13
N VAL A 165 -0.17 12.10 11.99
CA VAL A 165 0.82 12.93 11.27
C VAL A 165 1.34 14.07 12.15
N SER A 166 0.45 14.80 12.81
CA SER A 166 0.80 15.95 13.65
C SER A 166 1.54 15.54 14.91
N ALA A 167 1.09 14.49 15.60
CA ALA A 167 1.72 14.00 16.82
C ALA A 167 3.17 13.49 16.58
N ASN A 168 3.46 13.01 15.37
CA ASN A 168 4.81 12.60 14.96
C ASN A 168 5.61 13.69 14.23
N LYS A 169 5.08 14.91 14.11
CA LYS A 169 5.72 16.05 13.42
C LYS A 169 6.06 15.76 11.95
N LEU A 170 5.16 15.06 11.24
CA LEU A 170 5.37 14.63 9.85
C LEU A 170 4.65 15.52 8.82
N ASN A 171 4.06 16.66 9.24
CA ASN A 171 3.28 17.57 8.37
C ASN A 171 4.06 18.11 7.16
N LYS A 172 5.41 18.13 7.21
CA LYS A 172 6.25 18.54 6.08
C LYS A 172 6.34 17.48 4.98
N GLY A 173 6.09 16.21 5.32
CA GLY A 173 6.23 15.08 4.40
C GLY A 173 4.90 14.41 4.07
N ILE A 174 3.83 14.68 4.83
CA ILE A 174 2.51 14.07 4.63
C ILE A 174 1.44 15.16 4.67
N THR A 175 0.70 15.31 3.58
CA THR A 175 -0.51 16.11 3.50
C THR A 175 -1.73 15.22 3.38
N LEU A 176 -2.89 15.69 3.83
CA LEU A 176 -4.13 14.94 3.75
C LEU A 176 -5.17 15.74 2.96
N ARG A 177 -5.90 15.05 2.09
CA ARG A 177 -6.87 15.66 1.19
C ARG A 177 -8.14 14.82 1.15
N GLN A 178 -9.29 15.43 1.37
CA GLN A 178 -10.57 14.73 1.28
C GLN A 178 -11.02 14.57 -0.16
N GLN A 179 -11.40 13.34 -0.55
CA GLN A 179 -12.20 13.09 -1.74
C GLN A 179 -13.67 13.37 -1.39
N SER A 180 -14.21 14.45 -1.89
CA SER A 180 -15.57 14.91 -1.54
C SER A 180 -16.69 14.10 -2.20
N ASP A 181 -16.38 13.31 -3.24
CA ASP A 181 -17.34 12.51 -3.96
C ASP A 181 -16.88 11.04 -4.08
N SER A 182 -17.50 10.16 -3.30
CA SER A 182 -17.15 8.72 -3.26
C SER A 182 -17.37 7.98 -4.59
N ARG A 183 -18.05 8.58 -5.55
CA ARG A 183 -18.23 8.04 -6.91
C ARG A 183 -16.97 8.21 -7.76
N HIS A 184 -16.02 9.05 -7.33
CA HIS A 184 -14.79 9.37 -8.02
C HIS A 184 -13.55 8.94 -7.25
N VAL A 185 -12.45 8.72 -7.98
CA VAL A 185 -11.15 8.38 -7.41
C VAL A 185 -10.20 9.58 -7.55
N PHE A 186 -9.99 10.07 -8.76
CA PHE A 186 -9.07 11.18 -9.06
C PHE A 186 -9.78 12.51 -9.30
N LYS A 187 -11.00 12.45 -9.84
CA LYS A 187 -11.78 13.66 -10.15
C LYS A 187 -12.05 14.44 -8.87
N HIS A 188 -11.86 15.75 -8.89
CA HIS A 188 -11.91 16.67 -7.75
C HIS A 188 -10.81 16.48 -6.69
N LEU A 189 -10.03 15.40 -6.73
CA LEU A 189 -8.92 15.13 -5.84
C LEU A 189 -7.61 15.69 -6.41
N VAL A 190 -7.27 15.34 -7.66
CA VAL A 190 -6.07 15.81 -8.33
C VAL A 190 -6.33 17.21 -8.88
N GLN A 191 -5.52 18.17 -8.44
CA GLN A 191 -5.59 19.57 -8.86
C GLN A 191 -4.78 19.79 -10.15
N PRO A 192 -5.03 20.86 -10.93
CA PRO A 192 -4.33 21.11 -12.20
C PRO A 192 -2.79 21.14 -12.09
N ASP A 193 -2.28 21.65 -10.97
CA ASP A 193 -0.84 21.80 -10.74
C ASP A 193 -0.20 20.64 -10.00
N ASP A 194 -0.99 19.65 -9.59
CA ASP A 194 -0.46 18.46 -8.94
C ASP A 194 0.41 17.63 -9.89
N ARG A 195 1.46 17.07 -9.34
CA ARG A 195 2.35 16.09 -9.97
C ARG A 195 2.65 15.00 -8.97
N PHE A 196 2.44 13.75 -9.37
CA PHE A 196 2.74 12.59 -8.53
C PHE A 196 3.61 11.60 -9.30
N ASP A 197 4.65 11.12 -8.66
CA ASP A 197 5.54 10.10 -9.23
C ASP A 197 4.87 8.74 -9.25
N LEU A 198 4.03 8.48 -8.25
CA LEU A 198 3.24 7.25 -8.18
C LEU A 198 1.94 7.44 -7.40
N THR A 199 1.00 6.55 -7.69
CA THR A 199 -0.17 6.35 -6.83
C THR A 199 -0.12 4.98 -6.16
N LEU A 200 -0.67 4.89 -4.94
CA LEU A 200 -0.94 3.66 -4.23
C LEU A 200 -2.44 3.54 -4.00
N CYS A 201 -2.93 2.32 -4.01
CA CYS A 201 -4.31 2.06 -3.61
C CYS A 201 -4.44 0.65 -3.03
N ASN A 202 -5.08 0.56 -1.89
CA ASN A 202 -5.56 -0.71 -1.37
C ASN A 202 -7.10 -0.68 -1.43
N PRO A 203 -7.68 -1.17 -2.53
CA PRO A 203 -9.10 -1.01 -2.81
C PRO A 203 -9.98 -1.76 -1.81
N PRO A 204 -11.25 -1.38 -1.63
CA PRO A 204 -12.22 -2.18 -0.90
C PRO A 204 -12.44 -3.51 -1.62
N PHE A 205 -12.42 -4.62 -0.86
CA PHE A 205 -12.37 -5.97 -1.44
C PHE A 205 -13.74 -6.60 -1.68
N HIS A 206 -14.77 -6.14 -0.95
CA HIS A 206 -16.10 -6.76 -0.94
C HIS A 206 -17.12 -5.94 -1.74
N ALA A 207 -18.09 -6.64 -2.33
CA ALA A 207 -19.17 -5.99 -3.08
C ALA A 207 -20.33 -5.54 -2.17
N SER A 208 -20.37 -6.00 -0.92
CA SER A 208 -21.40 -5.63 0.05
C SER A 208 -20.91 -5.86 1.48
N GLN A 209 -21.60 -5.26 2.43
CA GLN A 209 -21.39 -5.49 3.86
C GLN A 209 -21.64 -6.97 4.24
N ALA A 210 -22.60 -7.62 3.61
CA ALA A 210 -22.87 -9.05 3.83
C ALA A 210 -21.71 -9.94 3.39
N GLU A 211 -21.07 -9.65 2.26
CA GLU A 211 -19.88 -10.35 1.79
C GLU A 211 -18.69 -10.11 2.73
N ALA A 212 -18.48 -8.89 3.19
CA ALA A 212 -17.45 -8.55 4.16
C ALA A 212 -17.61 -9.34 5.47
N SER A 213 -18.84 -9.44 5.98
CA SER A 213 -19.17 -10.20 7.18
C SER A 213 -18.97 -11.70 6.99
N SER A 214 -19.39 -12.28 5.87
CA SER A 214 -19.22 -13.72 5.58
C SER A 214 -17.75 -14.12 5.39
N GLY A 215 -16.95 -13.24 4.80
CA GLY A 215 -15.49 -13.41 4.67
C GLY A 215 -14.80 -13.52 6.02
N SER A 216 -15.24 -12.72 6.99
CA SER A 216 -14.76 -12.76 8.38
C SER A 216 -15.17 -14.06 9.08
N GLN A 217 -16.42 -14.51 8.94
CA GLN A 217 -16.89 -15.78 9.50
C GLN A 217 -16.07 -16.97 9.00
N ARG A 218 -15.72 -16.99 7.70
CA ARG A 218 -14.88 -18.06 7.12
C ARG A 218 -13.48 -18.07 7.72
N LYS A 219 -12.87 -16.89 7.95
CA LYS A 219 -11.58 -16.78 8.63
C LYS A 219 -11.64 -17.31 10.07
N TRP A 220 -12.68 -16.95 10.82
CA TRP A 220 -12.88 -17.46 12.19
C TRP A 220 -13.05 -18.96 12.23
N ARG A 221 -13.80 -19.54 11.29
CA ARG A 221 -13.97 -20.99 11.16
C ARG A 221 -12.62 -21.68 10.92
N ASN A 222 -11.80 -21.14 10.04
CA ASN A 222 -10.49 -21.69 9.70
C ASN A 222 -9.47 -21.57 10.86
N LEU A 223 -9.67 -20.63 11.78
CA LEU A 223 -8.86 -20.48 12.99
C LEU A 223 -9.34 -21.39 14.14
N GLY A 224 -10.38 -22.21 13.95
CA GLY A 224 -10.91 -23.12 14.99
C GLY A 224 -11.59 -22.41 16.18
N LYS A 225 -11.91 -21.13 16.04
CA LYS A 225 -12.42 -20.27 17.12
C LYS A 225 -13.90 -19.89 16.97
N LEU A 226 -14.67 -20.62 16.19
CA LEU A 226 -16.13 -20.44 16.10
C LEU A 226 -16.81 -21.08 17.29
N ASP A 227 -17.24 -20.25 18.25
CA ASP A 227 -18.22 -20.61 19.25
C ASP A 227 -19.63 -20.29 18.71
N PRO A 228 -20.50 -21.31 18.49
CA PRO A 228 -21.86 -21.09 17.96
C PRO A 228 -22.75 -20.22 18.85
N LYS A 229 -22.39 -20.02 20.11
CA LYS A 229 -23.18 -19.28 21.12
C LYS A 229 -22.73 -17.83 21.33
N ARG A 230 -21.61 -17.40 20.75
CA ARG A 230 -21.14 -16.01 20.85
C ARG A 230 -21.62 -15.20 19.65
N LYS A 231 -22.17 -14.00 19.92
CA LYS A 231 -22.33 -12.97 18.88
C LYS A 231 -21.00 -12.83 18.17
N LEU A 232 -21.02 -12.92 16.82
CA LEU A 232 -19.84 -12.85 15.99
C LEU A 232 -18.96 -11.68 16.41
N PRO A 233 -17.68 -11.91 16.71
CA PRO A 233 -16.76 -10.83 17.02
C PRO A 233 -16.65 -9.90 15.81
N ALA A 234 -16.42 -8.62 16.05
CA ALA A 234 -16.04 -7.67 15.03
C ALA A 234 -14.86 -8.24 14.20
N LEU A 235 -14.73 -7.81 12.95
CA LEU A 235 -13.61 -8.16 12.07
C LEU A 235 -12.29 -8.10 12.84
N ASN A 236 -11.44 -9.12 12.75
CA ASN A 236 -10.16 -9.19 13.48
C ASN A 236 -9.26 -7.97 13.26
N PHE A 237 -9.42 -7.31 12.10
CA PHE A 237 -8.66 -6.12 11.74
C PHE A 237 -9.51 -4.86 11.70
N GLY A 238 -10.80 -4.91 12.09
CA GLY A 238 -11.72 -3.78 11.99
C GLY A 238 -12.07 -3.45 10.54
N GLY A 239 -12.49 -2.24 10.31
CA GLY A 239 -12.80 -1.63 9.02
C GLY A 239 -14.22 -1.04 8.98
N GLN A 240 -14.32 0.22 8.57
CA GLN A 240 -15.58 0.88 8.29
C GLN A 240 -16.12 0.45 6.92
N ALA A 241 -17.38 0.72 6.64
CA ALA A 241 -18.02 0.33 5.40
C ALA A 241 -17.20 0.73 4.15
N ALA A 242 -16.74 1.98 4.10
CA ALA A 242 -15.96 2.51 2.97
C ALA A 242 -14.58 1.84 2.79
N GLU A 243 -13.96 1.34 3.87
CA GLU A 243 -12.68 0.62 3.82
C GLU A 243 -12.83 -0.83 3.31
N LEU A 244 -13.99 -1.43 3.51
CA LEU A 244 -14.20 -2.86 3.31
C LEU A 244 -14.95 -3.20 2.04
N TRP A 245 -15.92 -2.39 1.64
CA TRP A 245 -16.77 -2.70 0.50
C TRP A 245 -17.17 -1.44 -0.28
N CYS A 246 -17.42 -1.63 -1.56
CA CYS A 246 -18.07 -0.66 -2.44
C CYS A 246 -19.03 -1.39 -3.37
N GLU A 247 -19.94 -0.65 -3.99
CA GLU A 247 -20.85 -1.22 -5.00
C GLU A 247 -20.05 -1.84 -6.14
N GLY A 248 -20.35 -3.10 -6.48
CA GLY A 248 -19.60 -3.90 -7.45
C GLY A 248 -18.23 -4.41 -6.99
N GLY A 249 -17.80 -4.09 -5.77
CA GLY A 249 -16.58 -4.60 -5.14
C GLY A 249 -15.29 -4.19 -5.80
N GLU A 250 -14.21 -4.97 -5.53
CA GLU A 250 -12.88 -4.71 -6.06
C GLU A 250 -12.88 -4.49 -7.57
N ALA A 251 -13.60 -5.32 -8.35
CA ALA A 251 -13.61 -5.24 -9.80
C ALA A 251 -14.16 -3.88 -10.31
N ALA A 252 -15.25 -3.40 -9.75
CA ALA A 252 -15.85 -2.12 -10.14
C ALA A 252 -14.98 -0.94 -9.68
N PHE A 253 -14.38 -1.03 -8.50
CA PHE A 253 -13.48 0.02 -8.00
C PHE A 253 -12.24 0.17 -8.87
N ILE A 254 -11.51 -0.93 -9.16
CA ILE A 254 -10.28 -0.86 -9.97
C ILE A 254 -10.58 -0.49 -11.42
N ALA A 255 -11.77 -0.84 -11.95
CA ALA A 255 -12.20 -0.41 -13.27
C ALA A 255 -12.39 1.11 -13.32
N ARG A 256 -13.06 1.71 -12.33
CA ARG A 256 -13.24 3.17 -12.21
C ARG A 256 -11.90 3.88 -12.01
N LEU A 257 -11.03 3.34 -11.15
CA LEU A 257 -9.68 3.86 -10.95
C LEU A 257 -8.88 3.88 -12.26
N ALA A 258 -8.97 2.81 -13.08
CA ALA A 258 -8.35 2.76 -14.39
C ALA A 258 -8.93 3.81 -15.35
N ASP A 259 -10.26 3.96 -15.42
CA ASP A 259 -10.91 4.92 -16.30
C ASP A 259 -10.51 6.36 -15.97
N GLU A 260 -10.61 6.73 -14.69
CA GLU A 260 -10.26 8.08 -14.26
C GLU A 260 -8.76 8.37 -14.36
N SER A 261 -7.90 7.36 -14.23
CA SER A 261 -6.45 7.52 -14.37
C SER A 261 -6.05 8.06 -15.75
N LYS A 262 -6.82 7.75 -16.81
CA LYS A 262 -6.59 8.29 -18.15
C LYS A 262 -6.70 9.81 -18.18
N VAL A 263 -7.61 10.40 -17.43
CA VAL A 263 -7.86 11.85 -17.42
C VAL A 263 -6.67 12.60 -16.86
N VAL A 264 -6.05 12.06 -15.80
CA VAL A 264 -4.89 12.66 -15.11
C VAL A 264 -3.55 12.02 -15.53
N GLY A 265 -3.55 11.28 -16.65
CA GLY A 265 -2.43 10.47 -17.09
C GLY A 265 -1.14 11.23 -17.40
N LYS A 266 -1.21 12.57 -17.57
CA LYS A 266 -0.04 13.44 -17.76
C LYS A 266 0.50 14.04 -16.45
N GLN A 267 -0.24 13.92 -15.37
CA GLN A 267 0.10 14.45 -14.04
C GLN A 267 0.68 13.38 -13.11
N ILE A 268 0.62 12.11 -13.50
CA ILE A 268 1.02 10.98 -12.69
C ILE A 268 1.91 10.07 -13.52
N CYS A 269 3.14 9.83 -13.03
CA CYS A 269 4.11 9.02 -13.76
C CYS A 269 3.70 7.52 -13.72
N TRP A 270 3.41 6.99 -12.55
CA TRP A 270 2.93 5.61 -12.37
C TRP A 270 1.67 5.54 -11.53
N PHE A 271 0.69 4.86 -12.04
CA PHE A 271 -0.50 4.44 -11.27
C PHE A 271 -0.27 3.05 -10.72
N SER A 272 -0.83 2.76 -9.54
CA SER A 272 -0.84 1.39 -9.05
C SER A 272 -2.02 1.09 -8.14
N THR A 273 -2.37 -0.20 -8.05
CA THR A 273 -3.38 -0.72 -7.13
C THR A 273 -3.08 -2.15 -6.71
N LEU A 274 -3.37 -2.48 -5.46
CA LEU A 274 -3.42 -3.88 -5.05
C LEU A 274 -4.60 -4.58 -5.75
N VAL A 275 -4.41 -5.85 -6.11
CA VAL A 275 -5.45 -6.70 -6.68
C VAL A 275 -5.49 -8.00 -5.87
N SER A 276 -6.54 -8.19 -5.08
CA SER A 276 -6.67 -9.35 -4.20
C SER A 276 -7.13 -10.60 -4.95
N LYS A 277 -8.09 -10.46 -5.87
CA LYS A 277 -8.68 -11.56 -6.65
C LYS A 277 -7.91 -11.72 -7.97
N ALA A 278 -7.23 -12.85 -8.17
CA ALA A 278 -6.45 -13.12 -9.39
C ALA A 278 -7.27 -12.94 -10.68
N GLY A 279 -8.56 -13.28 -10.64
CA GLY A 279 -9.46 -13.12 -11.78
C GLY A 279 -9.71 -11.67 -12.21
N ASN A 280 -9.36 -10.67 -11.38
CA ASN A 280 -9.52 -9.26 -11.71
C ASN A 280 -8.32 -8.69 -12.48
N VAL A 281 -7.18 -9.39 -12.53
CA VAL A 281 -5.96 -8.89 -13.18
C VAL A 281 -6.15 -8.76 -14.69
N GLN A 282 -6.53 -9.86 -15.34
CA GLN A 282 -6.67 -9.88 -16.80
C GLN A 282 -7.72 -8.91 -17.34
N PRO A 283 -8.92 -8.76 -16.72
CA PRO A 283 -9.87 -7.71 -17.09
C PRO A 283 -9.33 -6.30 -16.90
N LEU A 284 -8.56 -6.03 -15.82
CA LEU A 284 -7.93 -4.74 -15.59
C LEU A 284 -6.88 -4.43 -16.68
N GLU A 285 -5.98 -5.37 -16.97
CA GLU A 285 -4.97 -5.19 -18.03
C GLU A 285 -5.61 -4.95 -19.41
N ALA A 286 -6.65 -5.69 -19.74
CA ALA A 286 -7.39 -5.48 -21.00
C ALA A 286 -8.04 -4.09 -21.08
N ARG A 287 -8.59 -3.60 -19.94
CA ARG A 287 -9.14 -2.25 -19.85
C ARG A 287 -8.07 -1.18 -19.99
N LEU A 288 -6.95 -1.31 -19.31
CA LEU A 288 -5.82 -0.37 -19.38
C LEU A 288 -5.26 -0.26 -20.81
N LYS A 289 -5.13 -1.39 -21.52
CA LYS A 289 -4.74 -1.40 -22.93
C LYS A 289 -5.73 -0.61 -23.81
N LYS A 290 -7.04 -0.79 -23.60
CA LYS A 290 -8.07 -0.02 -24.32
C LYS A 290 -8.02 1.48 -24.00
N LEU A 291 -7.64 1.84 -22.77
CA LEU A 291 -7.48 3.24 -22.36
C LEU A 291 -6.19 3.87 -22.91
N GLY A 292 -5.30 3.07 -23.50
CA GLY A 292 -4.03 3.52 -24.07
C GLY A 292 -2.89 3.61 -23.07
N ALA A 293 -2.93 2.84 -22.00
CA ALA A 293 -1.75 2.66 -21.14
C ALA A 293 -0.61 2.04 -21.96
N VAL A 294 0.56 2.68 -21.94
CA VAL A 294 1.72 2.25 -22.73
C VAL A 294 2.63 1.29 -21.99
N GLN A 295 2.57 1.32 -20.64
CA GLN A 295 3.23 0.35 -19.78
C GLN A 295 2.22 -0.24 -18.81
N ILE A 296 2.25 -1.55 -18.63
CA ILE A 296 1.44 -2.26 -17.64
C ILE A 296 2.35 -3.33 -17.04
N ARG A 297 2.42 -3.38 -15.70
CA ARG A 297 3.21 -4.36 -14.96
C ARG A 297 2.37 -5.00 -13.86
N THR A 298 2.39 -6.31 -13.80
CA THR A 298 1.78 -7.08 -12.70
C THR A 298 2.89 -7.67 -11.86
N CYS A 299 2.97 -7.26 -10.60
CA CYS A 299 4.01 -7.67 -9.66
C CYS A 299 3.39 -8.55 -8.58
N ASP A 300 3.83 -9.80 -8.50
CA ASP A 300 3.43 -10.70 -7.43
C ASP A 300 4.14 -10.35 -6.12
N MET A 301 3.39 -10.39 -5.03
CA MET A 301 3.88 -10.26 -3.67
C MET A 301 3.49 -11.51 -2.90
N SER A 302 4.35 -12.01 -2.04
CA SER A 302 4.05 -13.20 -1.25
C SER A 302 4.39 -13.04 0.21
N GLN A 303 3.45 -13.42 1.09
CA GLN A 303 3.64 -13.49 2.52
C GLN A 303 3.16 -14.86 3.01
N GLY A 304 4.08 -15.78 3.26
CA GLY A 304 3.75 -17.15 3.61
C GLY A 304 2.90 -17.83 2.53
N GLN A 305 1.71 -18.32 2.90
CA GLN A 305 0.78 -18.95 1.94
C GLN A 305 -0.11 -17.93 1.20
N LYS A 306 -0.11 -16.66 1.60
CA LYS A 306 -0.93 -15.62 0.98
C LYS A 306 -0.19 -15.03 -0.22
N ARG A 307 -0.75 -15.21 -1.40
CA ARG A 307 -0.34 -14.51 -2.63
C ARG A 307 -1.17 -13.25 -2.77
N SER A 308 -0.53 -12.11 -2.87
CA SER A 308 -1.12 -10.84 -3.27
C SER A 308 -0.34 -10.29 -4.45
N ARG A 309 -0.85 -9.29 -5.11
CA ARG A 309 -0.19 -8.63 -6.22
C ARG A 309 -0.63 -7.18 -6.31
N PHE A 310 0.19 -6.39 -6.98
CA PHE A 310 -0.26 -5.09 -7.46
C PHE A 310 -0.12 -5.04 -8.98
N VAL A 311 -0.96 -4.23 -9.60
CA VAL A 311 -0.86 -3.86 -11.00
C VAL A 311 -0.45 -2.40 -11.04
N ALA A 312 0.60 -2.10 -11.80
CA ALA A 312 1.05 -0.73 -12.07
C ALA A 312 0.95 -0.42 -13.56
N TRP A 313 0.65 0.83 -13.89
CA TRP A 313 0.57 1.27 -15.29
C TRP A 313 0.98 2.73 -15.45
N SER A 314 1.38 3.07 -16.66
CA SER A 314 1.70 4.44 -17.05
C SER A 314 1.12 4.77 -18.44
N PHE A 315 0.70 6.01 -18.60
CA PHE A 315 0.34 6.58 -19.91
C PHE A 315 1.50 7.34 -20.55
N LEU A 316 2.63 7.44 -19.86
CA LEU A 316 3.87 8.03 -20.35
C LEU A 316 4.73 6.92 -20.96
N ASP A 317 5.24 7.14 -22.16
CA ASP A 317 6.22 6.24 -22.78
C ASP A 317 7.59 6.39 -22.09
N ASP A 318 8.57 5.58 -22.52
CA ASP A 318 9.90 5.57 -21.91
C ASP A 318 10.59 6.92 -22.01
N ALA A 319 10.42 7.65 -23.13
CA ALA A 319 11.00 8.97 -23.33
C ALA A 319 10.35 10.02 -22.40
N ALA A 320 9.04 9.97 -22.25
CA ALA A 320 8.30 10.87 -21.37
C ALA A 320 8.61 10.61 -19.90
N ARG A 321 8.81 9.33 -19.49
CA ARG A 321 9.25 9.01 -18.12
C ARG A 321 10.70 9.41 -17.85
N ALA A 322 11.58 9.27 -18.85
CA ALA A 322 12.95 9.77 -18.74
C ALA A 322 12.98 11.30 -18.57
N GLN A 323 12.13 12.02 -19.33
CA GLN A 323 11.98 13.47 -19.16
C GLN A 323 11.40 13.82 -17.78
N TRP A 324 10.38 13.08 -17.31
CA TRP A 324 9.82 13.23 -15.96
C TRP A 324 10.90 13.13 -14.89
N ARG A 325 11.75 12.09 -14.95
CA ARG A 325 12.89 11.91 -14.05
C ARG A 325 13.82 13.12 -14.07
N ALA A 326 14.20 13.57 -15.25
CA ALA A 326 15.09 14.73 -15.43
C ALA A 326 14.49 16.02 -14.84
N ASP A 327 13.17 16.20 -14.98
CA ASP A 327 12.49 17.41 -14.52
C ASP A 327 12.23 17.41 -13.00
N TYR A 328 11.97 16.25 -12.41
CA TYR A 328 11.42 16.17 -11.04
C TYR A 328 12.28 15.41 -10.03
N TRP A 329 13.15 14.45 -10.46
CA TRP A 329 13.90 13.63 -9.52
C TRP A 329 15.36 14.08 -9.33
N THR A 330 15.93 14.82 -10.27
CA THR A 330 17.31 15.29 -10.18
C THR A 330 17.43 16.68 -9.56
N ASP A 331 18.57 16.98 -8.93
CA ASP A 331 18.91 18.35 -8.57
C ASP A 331 19.11 19.14 -9.87
N ARG A 332 18.26 20.12 -10.13
CA ARG A 332 18.64 21.17 -11.08
C ARG A 332 19.81 21.89 -10.43
N THR A 333 21.03 21.55 -10.81
CA THR A 333 22.18 22.43 -10.55
C THR A 333 21.83 23.73 -11.24
N PRO A 334 21.75 24.87 -10.54
CA PRO A 334 21.62 26.16 -11.22
C PRO A 334 22.85 26.29 -12.10
N GLY A 335 22.66 26.30 -13.44
CA GLY A 335 23.70 26.64 -14.39
C GLY A 335 24.07 28.09 -14.29
#